data_dc762274a1f5f339ccc53febd5f877e9
#
_entry.id   dc762274a1f5f339ccc53febd5f877e9
#
_cell.length_a   1.000
_cell.length_b   1.000
_cell.length_c   1.000
_cell.angle_alpha   90.00
_cell.angle_beta   90.00
_cell.angle_gamma   90.00
#
_symmetry.space_group_name_H-M   'P 1'
#
loop_
_entity.id
_entity.type
_entity.pdbx_description
1 polymer ?
#
loop_
_entity_poly.entity_id
_entity_poly.type
_entity_poly.pdbx_seq_one_letter_code
_entity_poly.pdbx_strand_id
1 'polypeptide(L)'
;MSLPRHADKRDVRALGRVTLLALLLTLFPSAPLEAYRLTYKEQLYELYHVHLYQYPERIKENIYWLEEVQEADFANPLHALARIENEREWEWYRYLFSMHVNLKLTELYLRWGSKYNKFEAYFYNYPWKEENLESLEIAESLFREARYYWSEAQRWSERASRFRWLSLEEIQNWEDEHHR
;
A
#
# COMPACT_ATOMS: atom_id res chain seq x y z
N MET A 1 25.54 -69.63 21.00
CA MET A 1 24.11 -69.69 20.61
C MET A 1 23.37 -68.73 21.54
N SER A 2 23.23 -67.46 21.14
CA SER A 2 22.62 -66.36 21.92
C SER A 2 21.21 -66.13 21.43
N LEU A 3 20.24 -66.20 22.38
CA LEU A 3 18.82 -65.99 22.17
C LEU A 3 18.51 -64.52 21.86
N PRO A 4 17.52 -64.21 21.03
CA PRO A 4 17.15 -62.84 20.66
C PRO A 4 16.45 -62.14 21.87
N ARG A 5 16.86 -60.91 22.17
CA ARG A 5 16.23 -60.03 23.15
C ARG A 5 14.80 -59.75 22.80
N HIS A 6 13.88 -60.03 23.72
CA HIS A 6 12.51 -59.61 23.66
C HIS A 6 12.42 -58.09 23.49
N ALA A 7 11.87 -57.64 22.35
CA ALA A 7 11.53 -56.24 22.16
C ALA A 7 10.46 -55.85 23.23
N ASP A 8 10.73 -54.78 23.96
CA ASP A 8 9.86 -54.31 25.04
C ASP A 8 8.54 -53.82 24.45
N LYS A 9 7.43 -54.38 24.98
CA LYS A 9 6.06 -53.99 24.54
C LYS A 9 5.75 -52.49 24.70
N ARG A 10 6.60 -51.75 25.45
CA ARG A 10 6.51 -50.31 25.62
C ARG A 10 6.95 -49.54 24.35
N ASP A 11 8.01 -50.03 23.70
CA ASP A 11 8.54 -49.40 22.49
C ASP A 11 7.60 -49.54 21.29
N VAL A 12 6.93 -50.69 21.19
CA VAL A 12 5.95 -50.92 20.11
C VAL A 12 4.72 -50.03 20.27
N ARG A 13 4.28 -49.74 21.51
CA ARG A 13 3.16 -48.83 21.77
C ARG A 13 3.52 -47.37 21.54
N ALA A 14 4.77 -46.98 21.82
CA ALA A 14 5.27 -45.63 21.52
C ALA A 14 5.39 -45.40 20.01
N LEU A 15 5.92 -46.37 19.28
CA LEU A 15 6.01 -46.31 17.83
C LEU A 15 4.63 -46.22 17.13
N GLY A 16 3.66 -46.99 17.60
CA GLY A 16 2.27 -46.94 17.10
C GLY A 16 1.57 -45.59 17.32
N ARG A 17 1.89 -44.89 18.42
CA ARG A 17 1.34 -43.54 18.71
C ARG A 17 1.97 -42.49 17.81
N VAL A 18 3.26 -42.57 17.56
CA VAL A 18 3.97 -41.63 16.66
C VAL A 18 3.52 -41.79 15.22
N THR A 19 3.36 -43.04 14.75
CA THR A 19 2.84 -43.30 13.39
C THR A 19 1.39 -42.87 13.22
N LEU A 20 0.53 -43.04 14.24
CA LEU A 20 -0.86 -42.56 14.22
C LEU A 20 -0.93 -41.03 14.19
N LEU A 21 -0.07 -40.34 14.95
CA LEU A 21 0.00 -38.86 14.95
C LEU A 21 0.51 -38.33 13.61
N ALA A 22 1.49 -38.96 13.01
CA ALA A 22 2.01 -38.61 11.68
C ALA A 22 0.95 -38.83 10.59
N LEU A 23 0.17 -39.94 10.67
CA LEU A 23 -0.91 -40.21 9.76
C LEU A 23 -2.07 -39.21 9.90
N LEU A 24 -2.40 -38.78 11.12
CA LEU A 24 -3.39 -37.73 11.38
C LEU A 24 -2.95 -36.38 10.80
N LEU A 25 -1.68 -36.01 10.90
CA LEU A 25 -1.15 -34.77 10.32
C LEU A 25 -1.19 -34.75 8.79
N THR A 26 -1.09 -35.91 8.12
CA THR A 26 -1.18 -36.02 6.65
C THR A 26 -2.62 -36.04 6.14
N LEU A 27 -3.60 -36.31 7.00
CA LEU A 27 -5.02 -36.32 6.66
C LEU A 27 -5.68 -34.93 6.72
N PHE A 28 -5.03 -33.93 7.31
CA PHE A 28 -5.48 -32.56 7.16
C PHE A 28 -5.07 -32.07 5.76
N PRO A 29 -6.03 -31.94 4.81
CA PRO A 29 -5.73 -31.29 3.55
C PRO A 29 -5.24 -29.88 3.94
N SER A 30 -3.99 -29.57 3.60
CA SER A 30 -3.53 -28.19 3.58
C SER A 30 -4.44 -27.50 2.56
N ALA A 31 -5.57 -26.94 3.02
CA ALA A 31 -6.34 -26.05 2.18
C ALA A 31 -5.34 -25.01 1.66
N PRO A 32 -5.24 -24.81 0.35
CA PRO A 32 -4.39 -23.77 -0.16
C PRO A 32 -4.88 -22.50 0.54
N LEU A 33 -4.01 -21.89 1.36
CA LEU A 33 -4.20 -20.52 1.81
C LEU A 33 -4.19 -19.69 0.53
N GLU A 34 -5.36 -19.53 -0.09
CA GLU A 34 -5.52 -18.50 -1.11
C GLU A 34 -5.22 -17.19 -0.41
N ALA A 35 -3.97 -16.74 -0.58
CA ALA A 35 -3.57 -15.41 -0.16
C ALA A 35 -4.55 -14.45 -0.84
N TYR A 36 -5.31 -13.71 -0.02
CA TYR A 36 -6.25 -12.70 -0.51
C TYR A 36 -5.48 -11.75 -1.43
N ARG A 37 -5.75 -11.83 -2.73
CA ARG A 37 -5.06 -11.02 -3.72
C ARG A 37 -5.76 -9.67 -3.79
N LEU A 38 -5.08 -8.63 -3.35
CA LEU A 38 -5.51 -7.26 -3.57
C LEU A 38 -5.37 -6.95 -5.07
N THR A 39 -6.48 -6.64 -5.73
CA THR A 39 -6.52 -6.45 -7.17
C THR A 39 -7.13 -5.12 -7.59
N TYR A 40 -7.82 -4.45 -6.67
CA TYR A 40 -8.58 -3.23 -6.98
C TYR A 40 -8.03 -2.01 -6.26
N LYS A 41 -8.20 -0.85 -6.88
CA LYS A 41 -7.76 0.46 -6.38
C LYS A 41 -8.23 0.72 -4.95
N GLU A 42 -9.49 0.46 -4.67
CA GLU A 42 -10.09 0.71 -3.37
C GLU A 42 -9.43 -0.10 -2.27
N GLN A 43 -9.19 -1.39 -2.52
CA GLN A 43 -8.54 -2.29 -1.56
C GLN A 43 -7.09 -1.89 -1.28
N LEU A 44 -6.35 -1.53 -2.34
CA LEU A 44 -4.96 -1.08 -2.24
C LEU A 44 -4.88 0.28 -1.53
N TYR A 45 -5.88 1.14 -1.75
CA TYR A 45 -5.96 2.43 -1.08
C TYR A 45 -6.25 2.27 0.42
N GLU A 46 -7.14 1.36 0.81
CA GLU A 46 -7.34 1.00 2.22
C GLU A 46 -6.07 0.48 2.87
N LEU A 47 -5.33 -0.39 2.17
CA LEU A 47 -4.05 -0.90 2.66
C LEU A 47 -3.01 0.22 2.81
N TYR A 48 -2.91 1.12 1.81
CA TYR A 48 -2.07 2.31 1.91
C TYR A 48 -2.42 3.13 3.16
N HIS A 49 -3.71 3.32 3.40
CA HIS A 49 -4.18 4.13 4.52
C HIS A 49 -3.79 3.53 5.87
N VAL A 50 -3.97 2.21 6.02
CA VAL A 50 -3.51 1.47 7.22
C VAL A 50 -1.99 1.57 7.38
N HIS A 51 -1.25 1.43 6.27
CA HIS A 51 0.21 1.52 6.31
C HIS A 51 0.68 2.94 6.66
N LEU A 52 0.06 3.96 6.08
CA LEU A 52 0.36 5.36 6.40
C LEU A 52 0.13 5.67 7.89
N TYR A 53 -0.98 5.16 8.46
CA TYR A 53 -1.28 5.35 9.88
C TYR A 53 -0.23 4.69 10.79
N GLN A 54 0.19 3.48 10.46
CA GLN A 54 1.16 2.73 11.25
C GLN A 54 2.61 3.24 11.07
N TYR A 55 2.93 3.68 9.84
CA TYR A 55 4.30 4.03 9.44
C TYR A 55 4.37 5.34 8.65
N PRO A 56 3.97 6.48 9.23
CA PRO A 56 3.90 7.76 8.51
C PRO A 56 5.26 8.25 8.00
N GLU A 57 6.36 7.81 8.63
CA GLU A 57 7.71 8.20 8.24
C GLU A 57 8.32 7.34 7.14
N ARG A 58 7.69 6.22 6.78
CA ARG A 58 8.14 5.34 5.70
C ARG A 58 7.62 5.84 4.35
N ILE A 59 8.07 7.04 3.97
CA ILE A 59 7.55 7.75 2.80
C ILE A 59 7.66 6.91 1.52
N LYS A 60 8.78 6.22 1.29
CA LYS A 60 8.99 5.37 0.12
C LYS A 60 7.98 4.24 0.01
N GLU A 61 7.69 3.56 1.13
CA GLU A 61 6.71 2.49 1.18
C GLU A 61 5.29 3.03 0.96
N ASN A 62 4.97 4.20 1.52
CA ASN A 62 3.70 4.86 1.29
C ASN A 62 3.51 5.29 -0.18
N ILE A 63 4.56 5.78 -0.84
CA ILE A 63 4.55 6.08 -2.28
C ILE A 63 4.30 4.80 -3.07
N TYR A 64 5.06 3.74 -2.81
CA TYR A 64 4.90 2.45 -3.48
C TYR A 64 3.44 1.96 -3.46
N TRP A 65 2.77 1.99 -2.30
CA TRP A 65 1.37 1.57 -2.21
C TRP A 65 0.43 2.45 -3.03
N LEU A 66 0.65 3.76 -3.10
CA LEU A 66 -0.17 4.65 -3.93
C LEU A 66 0.10 4.48 -5.44
N GLU A 67 1.32 4.14 -5.83
CA GLU A 67 1.65 3.81 -7.21
C GLU A 67 0.96 2.50 -7.63
N GLU A 68 0.94 1.48 -6.77
CA GLU A 68 0.13 0.26 -6.98
C GLU A 68 -1.37 0.58 -7.11
N VAL A 69 -1.89 1.52 -6.31
CA VAL A 69 -3.27 2.02 -6.46
C VAL A 69 -3.49 2.62 -7.85
N GLN A 70 -2.52 3.38 -8.38
CA GLN A 70 -2.66 3.98 -9.72
C GLN A 70 -2.75 2.95 -10.84
N GLU A 71 -1.99 1.86 -10.75
CA GLU A 71 -1.91 0.82 -11.77
C GLU A 71 -3.10 -0.15 -11.74
N ALA A 72 -3.70 -0.36 -10.58
CA ALA A 72 -4.82 -1.27 -10.41
C ALA A 72 -6.09 -0.80 -11.12
N ASP A 73 -7.02 -1.71 -11.33
CA ASP A 73 -8.37 -1.40 -11.83
C ASP A 73 -9.31 -0.99 -10.69
N PHE A 74 -10.34 -0.24 -11.00
CA PHE A 74 -11.43 0.00 -10.07
C PHE A 74 -12.24 -1.27 -9.83
N ALA A 75 -12.71 -1.46 -8.60
CA ALA A 75 -13.72 -2.46 -8.29
C ALA A 75 -15.08 -2.10 -8.93
N ASN A 76 -16.13 -2.79 -8.55
CA ASN A 76 -17.48 -2.37 -8.90
C ASN A 76 -18.00 -1.28 -7.94
N PRO A 77 -19.08 -0.55 -8.27
CA PRO A 77 -19.62 0.51 -7.42
C PRO A 77 -19.98 0.11 -5.98
N LEU A 78 -20.23 -1.18 -5.73
CA LEU A 78 -20.55 -1.68 -4.38
C LEU A 78 -19.35 -1.69 -3.44
N HIS A 79 -18.14 -1.63 -3.98
CA HIS A 79 -16.88 -1.58 -3.23
C HIS A 79 -16.22 -0.20 -3.29
N ALA A 80 -16.93 0.81 -3.78
CA ALA A 80 -16.46 2.18 -3.73
C ALA A 80 -16.35 2.67 -2.28
N LEU A 81 -15.41 3.58 -2.02
CA LEU A 81 -15.25 4.23 -0.70
C LEU A 81 -16.35 5.27 -0.43
N ALA A 82 -17.17 5.57 -1.42
CA ALA A 82 -18.32 6.47 -1.32
C ALA A 82 -19.60 5.73 -1.77
N ARG A 83 -20.75 6.22 -1.33
CA ARG A 83 -22.03 5.68 -1.77
C ARG A 83 -22.30 6.09 -3.21
N ILE A 84 -22.47 5.11 -4.10
CA ILE A 84 -22.74 5.30 -5.52
C ILE A 84 -24.15 4.81 -5.84
N GLU A 85 -24.97 5.68 -6.38
CA GLU A 85 -26.38 5.39 -6.68
C GLU A 85 -26.63 5.14 -8.18
N ASN A 86 -25.78 5.67 -9.04
CA ASN A 86 -25.93 5.55 -10.49
C ASN A 86 -24.58 5.58 -11.22
N GLU A 87 -24.59 5.25 -12.51
CA GLU A 87 -23.39 5.16 -13.32
C GLU A 87 -22.67 6.51 -13.50
N ARG A 88 -23.39 7.62 -13.49
CA ARG A 88 -22.80 8.96 -13.60
C ARG A 88 -22.02 9.33 -12.35
N GLU A 89 -22.51 8.97 -11.18
CA GLU A 89 -21.80 9.11 -9.91
C GLU A 89 -20.57 8.20 -9.87
N TRP A 90 -20.69 6.99 -10.41
CA TRP A 90 -19.58 6.08 -10.55
C TRP A 90 -18.45 6.64 -11.42
N GLU A 91 -18.80 7.21 -12.59
CA GLU A 91 -17.81 7.83 -13.46
C GLU A 91 -17.10 9.00 -12.77
N TRP A 92 -17.85 9.83 -12.08
CA TRP A 92 -17.31 10.96 -11.37
C TRP A 92 -16.48 10.56 -10.14
N TYR A 93 -16.91 9.57 -9.36
CA TYR A 93 -16.11 8.96 -8.29
C TYR A 93 -14.74 8.55 -8.80
N ARG A 94 -14.66 7.86 -9.93
CA ARG A 94 -13.37 7.44 -10.53
C ARG A 94 -12.46 8.62 -10.83
N TYR A 95 -12.99 9.74 -11.31
CA TYR A 95 -12.20 10.94 -11.57
C TYR A 95 -11.72 11.60 -10.27
N LEU A 96 -12.58 11.75 -9.28
CA LEU A 96 -12.23 12.30 -7.98
C LEU A 96 -11.22 11.43 -7.24
N PHE A 97 -11.42 10.12 -7.24
CA PHE A 97 -10.50 9.17 -6.62
C PHE A 97 -9.11 9.26 -7.27
N SER A 98 -9.04 9.24 -8.60
CA SER A 98 -7.78 9.38 -9.33
C SER A 98 -7.10 10.72 -9.06
N MET A 99 -7.85 11.81 -8.99
CA MET A 99 -7.34 13.12 -8.59
C MET A 99 -6.75 13.07 -7.17
N HIS A 100 -7.50 12.49 -6.24
CA HIS A 100 -7.09 12.39 -4.83
C HIS A 100 -5.79 11.59 -4.66
N VAL A 101 -5.68 10.42 -5.29
CA VAL A 101 -4.45 9.60 -5.27
C VAL A 101 -3.25 10.39 -5.79
N ASN A 102 -3.41 11.12 -6.88
CA ASN A 102 -2.33 11.96 -7.43
C ASN A 102 -1.95 13.12 -6.51
N LEU A 103 -2.91 13.71 -5.79
CA LEU A 103 -2.63 14.74 -4.77
C LEU A 103 -1.85 14.14 -3.59
N LYS A 104 -2.21 12.93 -3.13
CA LYS A 104 -1.46 12.25 -2.07
C LYS A 104 -0.03 11.89 -2.51
N LEU A 105 0.17 11.43 -3.74
CA LEU A 105 1.50 11.21 -4.29
C LEU A 105 2.30 12.51 -4.36
N THR A 106 1.68 13.61 -4.81
CA THR A 106 2.31 14.94 -4.82
C THR A 106 2.78 15.33 -3.41
N GLU A 107 1.93 15.18 -2.40
CA GLU A 107 2.25 15.48 -1.00
C GLU A 107 3.44 14.65 -0.51
N LEU A 108 3.43 13.33 -0.75
CA LEU A 108 4.49 12.43 -0.30
C LEU A 108 5.84 12.72 -0.99
N TYR A 109 5.85 13.01 -2.28
CA TYR A 109 7.06 13.38 -3.00
C TYR A 109 7.61 14.74 -2.55
N LEU A 110 6.74 15.73 -2.29
CA LEU A 110 7.15 17.00 -1.71
C LEU A 110 7.75 16.80 -0.30
N ARG A 111 7.11 16.01 0.53
CA ARG A 111 7.59 15.68 1.87
C ARG A 111 8.92 14.94 1.82
N TRP A 112 9.09 14.02 0.86
CA TRP A 112 10.34 13.29 0.68
C TRP A 112 11.45 14.21 0.16
N GLY A 113 11.19 15.02 -0.87
CA GLY A 113 12.15 16.00 -1.41
C GLY A 113 12.60 17.01 -0.35
N SER A 114 11.68 17.43 0.52
CA SER A 114 12.00 18.36 1.61
C SER A 114 13.05 17.84 2.60
N LYS A 115 13.17 16.50 2.74
CA LYS A 115 14.22 15.88 3.60
C LYS A 115 15.64 16.08 3.02
N TYR A 116 15.74 16.26 1.70
CA TYR A 116 17.01 16.48 0.99
C TYR A 116 17.24 17.95 0.63
N ASN A 117 16.23 18.79 0.78
CA ASN A 117 16.36 20.21 0.49
C ASN A 117 17.21 20.89 1.56
N LYS A 118 18.43 21.28 1.20
CA LYS A 118 19.36 22.01 2.05
C LYS A 118 19.09 23.50 1.95
N PHE A 119 18.10 23.98 2.71
CA PHE A 119 17.68 25.39 2.67
C PHE A 119 18.83 26.36 3.01
N GLU A 120 19.77 25.95 3.88
CA GLU A 120 20.96 26.69 4.27
C GLU A 120 22.24 25.99 3.78
N ALA A 121 22.29 25.60 2.49
CA ALA A 121 23.47 24.97 1.93
C ALA A 121 24.59 25.96 1.70
N TYR A 122 25.68 25.82 2.44
CA TYR A 122 26.89 26.59 2.26
C TYR A 122 27.79 25.96 1.19
N PHE A 123 27.53 26.26 -0.07
CA PHE A 123 28.25 25.69 -1.21
C PHE A 123 29.75 26.03 -1.27
N TYR A 124 30.17 27.06 -0.57
CA TYR A 124 31.56 27.47 -0.46
C TYR A 124 32.31 26.79 0.71
N ASN A 125 31.61 26.06 1.57
CA ASN A 125 32.24 25.37 2.69
C ASN A 125 32.75 23.98 2.26
N TYR A 126 34.01 23.92 1.95
CA TYR A 126 34.73 22.63 1.78
C TYR A 126 34.86 21.95 3.17
N PRO A 127 34.66 20.62 3.32
CA PRO A 127 34.47 19.59 2.26
C PRO A 127 32.98 19.30 1.89
N TRP A 128 32.01 19.94 2.52
CA TRP A 128 30.57 19.60 2.43
C TRP A 128 29.89 20.01 1.12
N LYS A 129 30.60 20.69 0.23
CA LYS A 129 30.02 21.20 -1.02
C LYS A 129 29.44 20.11 -1.90
N GLU A 130 30.18 19.03 -2.12
CA GLU A 130 29.73 17.93 -2.99
C GLU A 130 28.52 17.21 -2.42
N GLU A 131 28.53 16.88 -1.14
CA GLU A 131 27.38 16.25 -0.45
C GLU A 131 26.13 17.13 -0.46
N ASN A 132 26.29 18.44 -0.33
CA ASN A 132 25.15 19.38 -0.40
C ASN A 132 24.60 19.45 -1.83
N LEU A 133 25.44 19.44 -2.86
CA LEU A 133 25.01 19.42 -4.26
C LEU A 133 24.27 18.12 -4.57
N GLU A 134 24.82 16.96 -4.21
CA GLU A 134 24.16 15.66 -4.39
C GLU A 134 22.77 15.63 -3.69
N SER A 135 22.69 16.15 -2.46
CA SER A 135 21.43 16.22 -1.75
C SER A 135 20.40 17.10 -2.46
N LEU A 136 20.81 18.23 -3.03
CA LEU A 136 19.91 19.11 -3.80
C LEU A 136 19.48 18.48 -5.14
N GLU A 137 20.36 17.73 -5.80
CA GLU A 137 20.00 16.99 -7.03
C GLU A 137 18.93 15.92 -6.74
N ILE A 138 19.06 15.22 -5.60
CA ILE A 138 18.03 14.28 -5.15
C ILE A 138 16.72 15.03 -4.87
N ALA A 139 16.77 16.15 -4.15
CA ALA A 139 15.59 16.96 -3.87
C ALA A 139 14.91 17.43 -5.17
N GLU A 140 15.69 17.92 -6.14
CA GLU A 140 15.18 18.36 -7.44
C GLU A 140 14.46 17.23 -8.18
N SER A 141 15.05 16.02 -8.20
CA SER A 141 14.42 14.86 -8.86
C SER A 141 13.08 14.53 -8.21
N LEU A 142 12.99 14.50 -6.86
CA LEU A 142 11.76 14.24 -6.12
C LEU A 142 10.69 15.32 -6.32
N PHE A 143 11.09 16.60 -6.39
CA PHE A 143 10.15 17.69 -6.69
C PHE A 143 9.66 17.64 -8.14
N ARG A 144 10.44 17.08 -9.07
CA ARG A 144 10.02 16.85 -10.46
C ARG A 144 8.93 15.78 -10.51
N GLU A 145 9.06 14.69 -9.75
CA GLU A 145 8.00 13.68 -9.60
C GLU A 145 6.75 14.29 -8.97
N ALA A 146 6.88 15.06 -7.90
CA ALA A 146 5.74 15.76 -7.30
C ALA A 146 5.00 16.63 -8.34
N ARG A 147 5.72 17.33 -9.21
CA ARG A 147 5.13 18.16 -10.25
C ARG A 147 4.43 17.34 -11.33
N TYR A 148 4.94 16.15 -11.64
CA TYR A 148 4.27 15.22 -12.55
C TYR A 148 2.91 14.80 -11.99
N TYR A 149 2.85 14.31 -10.77
CA TYR A 149 1.60 13.90 -10.14
C TYR A 149 0.62 15.05 -9.92
N TRP A 150 1.11 16.24 -9.62
CA TRP A 150 0.30 17.46 -9.59
C TRP A 150 -0.38 17.73 -10.94
N SER A 151 0.35 17.60 -12.04
CA SER A 151 -0.20 17.77 -13.38
C SER A 151 -1.25 16.73 -13.72
N GLU A 152 -1.06 15.48 -13.29
CA GLU A 152 -2.07 14.43 -13.41
C GLU A 152 -3.32 14.74 -12.57
N ALA A 153 -3.15 15.20 -11.33
CA ALA A 153 -4.27 15.62 -10.49
C ALA A 153 -5.09 16.73 -11.15
N GLN A 154 -4.44 17.72 -11.77
CA GLN A 154 -5.13 18.78 -12.53
C GLN A 154 -5.96 18.22 -13.69
N ARG A 155 -5.43 17.28 -14.47
CA ARG A 155 -6.17 16.62 -15.57
C ARG A 155 -7.42 15.88 -15.07
N TRP A 156 -7.31 15.20 -13.96
CA TRP A 156 -8.46 14.52 -13.34
C TRP A 156 -9.48 15.52 -12.79
N SER A 157 -9.02 16.61 -12.17
CA SER A 157 -9.88 17.70 -11.71
C SER A 157 -10.68 18.33 -12.86
N GLU A 158 -10.04 18.58 -14.01
CA GLU A 158 -10.72 19.10 -15.21
C GLU A 158 -11.82 18.16 -15.71
N ARG A 159 -11.58 16.84 -15.66
CA ARG A 159 -12.60 15.84 -16.00
C ARG A 159 -13.74 15.83 -14.99
N ALA A 160 -13.42 15.85 -13.70
CA ALA A 160 -14.39 15.86 -12.61
C ALA A 160 -15.25 17.14 -12.61
N SER A 161 -14.71 18.29 -13.00
CA SER A 161 -15.42 19.59 -13.02
C SER A 161 -16.63 19.64 -13.94
N ARG A 162 -16.75 18.70 -14.88
CA ARG A 162 -17.93 18.56 -15.76
C ARG A 162 -19.17 18.04 -15.02
N PHE A 163 -18.97 17.51 -13.83
CA PHE A 163 -20.02 16.95 -12.98
C PHE A 163 -20.24 17.89 -11.77
N ARG A 164 -21.45 18.34 -11.55
CA ARG A 164 -21.74 19.43 -10.58
C ARG A 164 -21.96 19.00 -9.11
N TRP A 165 -21.96 17.70 -8.78
CA TRP A 165 -22.71 17.28 -7.59
C TRP A 165 -21.99 16.41 -6.55
N LEU A 166 -20.73 16.01 -6.72
CA LEU A 166 -20.04 15.24 -5.67
C LEU A 166 -18.87 16.03 -5.08
N SER A 167 -18.73 15.98 -3.78
CA SER A 167 -17.61 16.62 -3.11
C SER A 167 -16.53 15.57 -2.76
N LEU A 168 -15.28 15.98 -2.72
CA LEU A 168 -14.20 15.20 -2.10
C LEU A 168 -14.47 14.87 -0.63
N GLU A 169 -15.44 15.53 -0.05
CA GLU A 169 -15.88 15.40 1.33
C GLU A 169 -16.22 13.96 1.72
N GLU A 170 -16.83 13.17 0.82
CA GLU A 170 -17.16 11.77 1.12
C GLU A 170 -15.90 10.89 1.24
N ILE A 171 -14.87 11.10 0.41
CA ILE A 171 -13.61 10.39 0.53
C ILE A 171 -12.86 10.85 1.77
N GLN A 172 -12.85 12.15 2.05
CA GLN A 172 -12.24 12.71 3.25
C GLN A 172 -12.94 12.23 4.52
N ASN A 173 -14.27 12.19 4.54
CA ASN A 173 -15.04 11.66 5.67
C ASN A 173 -14.72 10.19 5.93
N TRP A 174 -14.56 9.37 4.89
CA TRP A 174 -14.12 7.99 5.06
C TRP A 174 -12.73 7.90 5.70
N GLU A 175 -11.77 8.73 5.26
CA GLU A 175 -10.45 8.81 5.90
C GLU A 175 -10.55 9.19 7.37
N ASP A 176 -11.37 10.18 7.72
CA ASP A 176 -11.56 10.66 9.09
C ASP A 176 -12.26 9.64 10.00
N GLU A 177 -13.20 8.88 9.48
CA GLU A 177 -13.89 7.81 10.22
C GLU A 177 -12.96 6.64 10.57
N HIS A 178 -12.00 6.33 9.70
CA HIS A 178 -11.02 5.26 9.96
C HIS A 178 -9.88 5.69 10.90
N HIS A 179 -9.76 6.98 11.19
CA HIS A 179 -8.81 7.53 12.16
C HIS A 179 -9.35 7.61 13.58
N ARG A 180 -10.62 7.32 13.82
CA ARG A 180 -11.25 7.32 15.15
C ARG A 180 -11.31 5.92 15.74
#